data_09f6e3dabd802d8e150cc6d729152d2c
#
_entry.id   09f6e3dabd802d8e150cc6d729152d2c
#
_cell.length_a   1.000
_cell.length_b   1.000
_cell.length_c   1.000
_cell.angle_alpha   90.00
_cell.angle_beta   90.00
_cell.angle_gamma   90.00
#
_symmetry.space_group_name_H-M   'P 1'
#
loop_
_entity.id
_entity.type
_entity.pdbx_description
1 polymer ?
#
loop_
_entity_poly.entity_id
_entity_poly.type
_entity_poly.pdbx_seq_one_letter_code
_entity_poly.pdbx_strand_id
1 'polypeptide(L)'
;MAKFTALITLQPGADRAAFARNIGDTTLAQPTLPGVFDGGDLILHRQVANEAVPSDAAIAHIDSAVYEPIGGGAHEPGLRNGVYRCLLLAVKPGTPEATVRQFESETLAMPHYIGTIRNWRLSRVTKASGARVWTHVWEQEYADIGGLLGPYMTNPYHWARVDRWFDPECPEWIVDTRLCHSFCAFERSVLNP
;
A
#
# COMPACT_ATOMS: atom_id res chain seq x y z
N MET A 1 0.39 -3.16 -16.97
CA MET A 1 1.86 -3.05 -16.79
C MET A 1 2.15 -3.29 -15.33
N ALA A 2 3.02 -4.26 -15.03
CA ALA A 2 3.39 -4.62 -13.66
C ALA A 2 4.01 -3.44 -12.89
N LYS A 3 3.85 -3.43 -11.59
CA LYS A 3 4.37 -2.43 -10.65
C LYS A 3 5.23 -3.12 -9.61
N PHE A 4 6.10 -2.35 -8.98
CA PHE A 4 6.94 -2.81 -7.88
C PHE A 4 6.85 -1.84 -6.70
N THR A 5 6.68 -2.37 -5.51
CA THR A 5 6.79 -1.61 -4.26
C THR A 5 7.69 -2.35 -3.28
N ALA A 6 8.52 -1.60 -2.56
CA ALA A 6 9.27 -2.09 -1.43
C ALA A 6 9.08 -1.18 -0.21
N LEU A 7 8.83 -1.81 0.93
CA LEU A 7 8.81 -1.19 2.25
C LEU A 7 10.13 -1.51 2.93
N ILE A 8 10.96 -0.50 3.13
CA ILE A 8 12.34 -0.67 3.57
C ILE A 8 12.48 -0.24 5.02
N THR A 9 12.95 -1.15 5.86
CA THR A 9 13.36 -0.85 7.23
C THR A 9 14.87 -0.67 7.26
N LEU A 10 15.34 0.43 7.82
CA LEU A 10 16.76 0.75 7.93
C LEU A 10 17.35 0.28 9.28
N GLN A 11 18.66 0.15 9.30
CA GLN A 11 19.41 -0.05 10.54
C GLN A 11 19.22 1.15 11.48
N PRO A 12 19.21 0.94 12.80
CA PRO A 12 19.10 2.02 13.77
C PRO A 12 20.15 3.11 13.54
N GLY A 13 19.71 4.37 13.49
CA GLY A 13 20.58 5.53 13.28
C GLY A 13 20.83 5.91 11.83
N ALA A 14 20.34 5.15 10.84
CA ALA A 14 20.45 5.53 9.44
C ALA A 14 19.61 6.77 9.10
N ASP A 15 20.16 7.67 8.30
CA ASP A 15 19.43 8.87 7.81
C ASP A 15 18.47 8.47 6.68
N ARG A 16 17.18 8.39 7.01
CA ARG A 16 16.09 8.03 6.09
C ARG A 16 16.03 8.95 4.88
N ALA A 17 16.19 10.26 5.10
CA ALA A 17 16.08 11.25 4.02
C ALA A 17 17.30 11.18 3.07
N ALA A 18 18.50 11.00 3.61
CA ALA A 18 19.69 10.78 2.80
C ALA A 18 19.59 9.48 2.01
N PHE A 19 19.15 8.40 2.64
CA PHE A 19 18.94 7.12 1.97
C PHE A 19 17.94 7.24 0.82
N ALA A 20 16.78 7.87 1.04
CA ALA A 20 15.76 8.08 0.01
C ALA A 20 16.28 8.85 -1.21
N ARG A 21 17.08 9.91 -0.98
CA ARG A 21 17.69 10.71 -2.06
C ARG A 21 18.70 9.94 -2.92
N ASN A 22 19.33 8.93 -2.36
CA ASN A 22 20.35 8.12 -3.05
C ASN A 22 19.76 6.94 -3.83
N ILE A 23 18.46 6.62 -3.64
CA ILE A 23 17.79 5.61 -4.44
C ILE A 23 17.52 6.20 -5.83
N GLY A 24 18.26 5.74 -6.84
CA GLY A 24 18.06 6.17 -8.22
C GLY A 24 16.82 5.57 -8.88
N ASP A 25 16.40 6.17 -9.99
CA ASP A 25 15.36 5.69 -10.94
C ASP A 25 14.07 5.14 -10.31
N THR A 26 13.34 6.04 -9.63
CA THR A 26 12.11 5.69 -8.92
C THR A 26 10.96 6.64 -9.29
N THR A 27 9.71 6.13 -9.28
CA THR A 27 8.52 6.98 -9.31
C THR A 27 8.32 7.65 -7.95
N LEU A 28 8.65 6.94 -6.87
CA LEU A 28 8.57 7.43 -5.48
C LEU A 28 9.65 6.75 -4.65
N ALA A 29 10.40 7.53 -3.87
CA ALA A 29 11.21 7.06 -2.75
C ALA A 29 11.08 8.09 -1.62
N GLN A 30 10.33 7.77 -0.58
CA GLN A 30 10.03 8.72 0.49
C GLN A 30 10.05 8.07 1.87
N PRO A 31 10.55 8.78 2.90
CA PRO A 31 10.38 8.38 4.28
C PRO A 31 8.90 8.25 4.65
N THR A 32 8.59 7.24 5.45
CA THR A 32 7.24 7.05 6.00
C THR A 32 6.89 8.14 7.01
N LEU A 33 5.61 8.48 7.06
CA LEU A 33 5.05 9.38 8.07
C LEU A 33 4.80 8.61 9.40
N PRO A 34 4.68 9.30 10.53
CA PRO A 34 4.32 8.69 11.81
C PRO A 34 2.95 7.97 11.74
N GLY A 35 2.85 6.83 12.43
CA GLY A 35 1.60 6.05 12.51
C GLY A 35 1.54 4.86 11.55
N VAL A 36 2.60 4.56 10.80
CA VAL A 36 2.69 3.32 10.01
C VAL A 36 2.75 2.09 10.92
N PHE A 37 2.26 0.96 10.42
CA PHE A 37 2.30 -0.33 11.11
C PHE A 37 2.99 -1.36 10.21
N ASP A 38 4.09 -1.94 10.68
CA ASP A 38 4.99 -2.83 9.91
C ASP A 38 5.33 -2.28 8.51
N GLY A 39 5.27 -0.95 8.35
CA GLY A 39 5.37 -0.25 7.05
C GLY A 39 6.78 0.18 6.66
N GLY A 40 7.78 -0.16 7.47
CA GLY A 40 9.17 0.25 7.23
C GLY A 40 9.43 1.74 7.48
N ASP A 41 10.64 2.15 7.18
CA ASP A 41 11.12 3.54 7.30
C ASP A 41 10.93 4.33 6.00
N LEU A 42 10.85 3.61 4.86
CA LEU A 42 10.67 4.20 3.52
C LEU A 42 9.71 3.38 2.66
N ILE A 43 9.00 4.07 1.78
CA ILE A 43 8.29 3.48 0.65
C ILE A 43 9.07 3.76 -0.62
N LEU A 44 9.37 2.69 -1.36
CA LEU A 44 9.91 2.74 -2.71
C LEU A 44 8.84 2.23 -3.68
N HIS A 45 8.53 3.01 -4.72
CA HIS A 45 7.64 2.59 -5.80
C HIS A 45 8.30 2.78 -7.16
N ARG A 46 8.14 1.80 -8.06
CA ARG A 46 8.66 1.81 -9.43
C ARG A 46 7.64 1.26 -10.42
N GLN A 47 7.70 1.75 -11.65
CA GLN A 47 7.14 1.03 -12.79
C GLN A 47 8.17 -0.02 -13.23
N VAL A 48 7.72 -1.26 -13.46
CA VAL A 48 8.64 -2.38 -13.64
C VAL A 48 9.27 -2.38 -15.03
N ALA A 49 10.49 -1.85 -15.13
CA ALA A 49 11.52 -2.43 -15.97
C ALA A 49 12.67 -3.01 -15.10
N ASN A 50 12.65 -2.77 -13.79
CA ASN A 50 13.72 -3.17 -12.88
C ASN A 50 13.15 -3.58 -11.51
N GLU A 51 13.10 -4.88 -11.24
CA GLU A 51 12.71 -5.48 -9.95
C GLU A 51 13.85 -5.46 -8.92
N ALA A 52 14.94 -4.75 -9.18
CA ALA A 52 16.08 -4.75 -8.28
C ALA A 52 15.71 -4.12 -6.95
N VAL A 53 15.62 -4.95 -5.93
CA VAL A 53 15.57 -4.51 -4.54
C VAL A 53 16.90 -3.82 -4.23
N PRO A 54 16.89 -2.62 -3.61
CA PRO A 54 18.12 -1.99 -3.19
C PRO A 54 18.95 -2.92 -2.31
N SER A 55 20.26 -3.00 -2.54
CA SER A 55 21.19 -3.71 -1.68
C SER A 55 22.12 -2.67 -1.06
N ASP A 56 22.01 -2.45 0.24
CA ASP A 56 22.79 -1.49 1.00
C ASP A 56 22.95 -1.97 2.44
N ALA A 57 24.12 -1.74 3.05
CA ALA A 57 24.40 -2.12 4.43
C ALA A 57 23.50 -1.40 5.46
N ALA A 58 22.92 -0.26 5.09
CA ALA A 58 21.96 0.46 5.92
C ALA A 58 20.57 -0.21 5.98
N ILE A 59 20.30 -1.23 5.16
CA ILE A 59 19.00 -1.92 5.14
C ILE A 59 19.00 -3.04 6.18
N ALA A 60 18.01 -3.02 7.09
CA ALA A 60 17.77 -4.09 8.05
C ALA A 60 16.78 -5.13 7.51
N HIS A 61 15.72 -4.69 6.82
CA HIS A 61 14.67 -5.57 6.28
C HIS A 61 13.96 -4.91 5.10
N ILE A 62 13.44 -5.74 4.19
CA ILE A 62 12.61 -5.30 3.07
C ILE A 62 11.42 -6.25 2.90
N ASP A 63 10.22 -5.68 2.89
CA ASP A 63 9.04 -6.32 2.33
C ASP A 63 8.79 -5.76 0.94
N SER A 64 8.65 -6.62 -0.07
CA SER A 64 8.43 -6.17 -1.44
C SER A 64 7.47 -7.03 -2.22
N ALA A 65 6.84 -6.41 -3.22
CA ALA A 65 5.91 -7.05 -4.12
C ALA A 65 6.07 -6.53 -5.55
N VAL A 66 6.02 -7.45 -6.50
CA VAL A 66 5.70 -7.18 -7.92
C VAL A 66 4.23 -7.55 -8.10
N TYR A 67 3.46 -6.68 -8.75
CA TYR A 67 2.01 -6.85 -8.80
C TYR A 67 1.39 -6.26 -10.05
N GLU A 68 0.20 -6.74 -10.40
CA GLU A 68 -0.59 -6.28 -11.53
C GLU A 68 -1.94 -5.72 -11.07
N PRO A 69 -2.33 -4.53 -11.57
CA PRO A 69 -3.63 -3.94 -11.25
C PRO A 69 -4.80 -4.85 -11.68
N ILE A 70 -5.78 -5.01 -10.78
CA ILE A 70 -7.07 -5.64 -11.06
C ILE A 70 -8.21 -4.63 -11.11
N GLY A 71 -8.01 -3.44 -10.54
CA GLY A 71 -8.96 -2.34 -10.57
C GLY A 71 -8.38 -1.08 -9.96
N GLY A 72 -9.02 0.04 -10.21
CA GLY A 72 -8.62 1.34 -9.69
C GLY A 72 -9.42 2.47 -10.32
N GLY A 73 -9.11 3.68 -9.89
CA GLY A 73 -9.73 4.89 -10.41
C GLY A 73 -9.09 6.15 -9.85
N ALA A 74 -9.58 7.29 -10.31
CA ALA A 74 -9.12 8.59 -9.88
C ALA A 74 -10.30 9.57 -9.82
N HIS A 75 -10.48 10.19 -8.67
CA HIS A 75 -11.32 11.38 -8.52
C HIS A 75 -10.53 12.66 -8.80
N GLU A 76 -9.21 12.62 -8.61
CA GLU A 76 -8.33 13.77 -8.79
C GLU A 76 -7.03 13.36 -9.52
N PRO A 77 -7.11 13.09 -10.84
CA PRO A 77 -5.92 12.82 -11.65
C PRO A 77 -4.92 13.98 -11.55
N GLY A 78 -3.62 13.65 -11.44
CA GLY A 78 -2.57 14.67 -11.30
C GLY A 78 -2.52 15.35 -9.94
N LEU A 79 -3.12 14.78 -8.89
CA LEU A 79 -3.02 15.26 -7.51
C LEU A 79 -1.57 15.57 -7.13
N ARG A 80 -1.37 16.70 -6.43
CA ARG A 80 -0.04 17.17 -6.00
C ARG A 80 0.01 17.37 -4.48
N ASN A 81 1.22 17.20 -3.94
CA ASN A 81 1.53 17.47 -2.53
C ASN A 81 0.58 16.75 -1.55
N GLY A 82 0.30 15.49 -1.82
CA GLY A 82 -0.60 14.66 -1.04
C GLY A 82 0.09 13.57 -0.22
N VAL A 83 -0.71 12.62 0.22
CA VAL A 83 -0.28 11.43 0.95
C VAL A 83 -0.59 10.18 0.14
N TYR A 84 0.44 9.38 -0.14
CA TYR A 84 0.33 8.06 -0.72
C TYR A 84 0.33 7.00 0.38
N ARG A 85 -0.63 6.08 0.32
CA ARG A 85 -0.74 4.93 1.19
C ARG A 85 -0.54 3.64 0.41
N CYS A 86 0.25 2.73 0.95
CA CYS A 86 0.47 1.38 0.44
C CYS A 86 0.17 0.37 1.55
N LEU A 87 -0.74 -0.55 1.29
CA LEU A 87 -1.08 -1.68 2.15
C LEU A 87 -0.68 -2.97 1.46
N LEU A 88 0.32 -3.68 2.00
CA LEU A 88 0.62 -5.04 1.62
C LEU A 88 -0.17 -5.98 2.52
N LEU A 89 -0.90 -6.91 1.93
CA LEU A 89 -1.73 -7.86 2.66
C LEU A 89 -1.64 -9.28 2.07
N ALA A 90 -1.92 -10.27 2.91
CA ALA A 90 -1.93 -11.66 2.55
C ALA A 90 -3.31 -12.27 2.82
N VAL A 91 -4.01 -12.71 1.79
CA VAL A 91 -5.21 -13.53 1.90
C VAL A 91 -4.78 -14.93 2.32
N LYS A 92 -5.48 -15.53 3.28
CA LYS A 92 -5.20 -16.87 3.80
C LYS A 92 -5.21 -17.92 2.69
N PRO A 93 -4.25 -18.84 2.67
CA PRO A 93 -4.24 -19.96 1.73
C PRO A 93 -5.53 -20.78 1.80
N GLY A 94 -6.03 -21.20 0.64
CA GLY A 94 -7.26 -22.01 0.56
C GLY A 94 -8.56 -21.21 0.61
N THR A 95 -8.52 -19.87 0.71
CA THR A 95 -9.71 -19.02 0.58
C THR A 95 -10.34 -19.24 -0.80
N PRO A 96 -11.65 -19.54 -0.89
CA PRO A 96 -12.32 -19.74 -2.19
C PRO A 96 -12.20 -18.49 -3.07
N GLU A 97 -11.93 -18.70 -4.36
CA GLU A 97 -11.74 -17.59 -5.32
C GLU A 97 -12.97 -16.68 -5.41
N ALA A 98 -14.18 -17.18 -5.22
CA ALA A 98 -15.39 -16.38 -5.18
C ALA A 98 -15.38 -15.40 -3.98
N THR A 99 -14.89 -15.85 -2.82
CA THR A 99 -14.73 -15.02 -1.62
C THR A 99 -13.65 -13.95 -1.83
N VAL A 100 -12.52 -14.33 -2.46
CA VAL A 100 -11.47 -13.35 -2.82
C VAL A 100 -12.01 -12.28 -3.73
N ARG A 101 -12.76 -12.65 -4.79
CA ARG A 101 -13.38 -11.67 -5.70
C ARG A 101 -14.39 -10.76 -5.01
N GLN A 102 -15.13 -11.27 -4.03
CA GLN A 102 -16.04 -10.44 -3.24
C GLN A 102 -15.27 -9.41 -2.41
N PHE A 103 -14.22 -9.83 -1.70
CA PHE A 103 -13.30 -8.96 -0.98
C PHE A 103 -12.73 -7.86 -1.90
N GLU A 104 -12.21 -8.23 -3.07
CA GLU A 104 -11.67 -7.30 -4.06
C GLU A 104 -12.72 -6.28 -4.53
N SER A 105 -13.93 -6.74 -4.85
CA SER A 105 -15.03 -5.89 -5.29
C SER A 105 -15.45 -4.88 -4.22
N GLU A 106 -15.57 -5.31 -2.96
CA GLU A 106 -15.94 -4.42 -1.85
C GLU A 106 -14.81 -3.44 -1.51
N THR A 107 -13.55 -3.86 -1.61
CA THR A 107 -12.40 -2.97 -1.43
C THR A 107 -12.36 -1.90 -2.54
N LEU A 108 -12.57 -2.28 -3.79
CA LEU A 108 -12.59 -1.36 -4.93
C LEU A 108 -13.78 -0.39 -4.89
N ALA A 109 -14.87 -0.75 -4.23
CA ALA A 109 -16.03 0.13 -4.08
C ALA A 109 -15.84 1.21 -2.99
N MET A 110 -14.85 1.05 -2.10
CA MET A 110 -14.61 1.97 -0.97
C MET A 110 -14.54 3.45 -1.36
N PRO A 111 -13.83 3.86 -2.45
CA PRO A 111 -13.72 5.27 -2.82
C PRO A 111 -15.04 5.93 -3.21
N HIS A 112 -16.05 5.15 -3.62
CA HIS A 112 -17.39 5.70 -3.89
C HIS A 112 -18.12 6.16 -2.63
N TYR A 113 -17.72 5.65 -1.46
CA TYR A 113 -18.30 5.99 -0.15
C TYR A 113 -17.39 6.89 0.66
N ILE A 114 -16.09 6.91 0.37
CA ILE A 114 -15.08 7.65 1.12
C ILE A 114 -14.42 8.66 0.18
N GLY A 115 -15.01 9.82 0.02
CA GLY A 115 -14.58 10.85 -0.94
C GLY A 115 -13.21 11.46 -0.65
N THR A 116 -12.58 11.17 0.52
CA THR A 116 -11.19 11.56 0.79
C THR A 116 -10.16 10.68 0.10
N ILE A 117 -10.54 9.49 -0.36
CA ILE A 117 -9.72 8.68 -1.27
C ILE A 117 -9.78 9.35 -2.65
N ARG A 118 -8.69 9.99 -3.06
CA ARG A 118 -8.62 10.75 -4.32
C ARG A 118 -8.30 9.87 -5.51
N ASN A 119 -7.30 9.03 -5.36
CA ASN A 119 -6.91 8.06 -6.38
C ASN A 119 -6.66 6.71 -5.69
N TRP A 120 -6.90 5.60 -6.39
CA TRP A 120 -6.76 4.27 -5.80
C TRP A 120 -6.44 3.21 -6.83
N ARG A 121 -5.83 2.11 -6.36
CA ARG A 121 -5.54 0.93 -7.16
C ARG A 121 -5.46 -0.30 -6.26
N LEU A 122 -6.20 -1.35 -6.62
CA LEU A 122 -6.05 -2.69 -6.05
C LEU A 122 -5.34 -3.58 -7.06
N SER A 123 -4.40 -4.36 -6.57
CA SER A 123 -3.55 -5.22 -7.42
C SER A 123 -3.39 -6.60 -6.79
N ARG A 124 -3.22 -7.63 -7.62
CA ARG A 124 -2.75 -8.96 -7.19
C ARG A 124 -1.24 -9.06 -7.33
N VAL A 125 -0.61 -9.64 -6.33
CA VAL A 125 0.85 -9.85 -6.31
C VAL A 125 1.20 -11.05 -7.18
N THR A 126 2.20 -10.88 -8.04
CA THR A 126 2.77 -11.93 -8.88
C THR A 126 4.07 -12.49 -8.32
N LYS A 127 4.80 -11.66 -7.54
CA LYS A 127 6.02 -12.08 -6.85
C LYS A 127 6.16 -11.30 -5.54
N ALA A 128 6.34 -12.00 -4.44
CA ALA A 128 6.54 -11.42 -3.11
C ALA A 128 7.91 -11.76 -2.56
N SER A 129 8.45 -10.87 -1.72
CA SER A 129 9.65 -11.12 -0.91
C SER A 129 9.51 -10.40 0.44
N GLY A 130 10.17 -10.92 1.47
CA GLY A 130 10.16 -10.37 2.82
C GLY A 130 9.53 -11.29 3.84
N ALA A 131 8.84 -10.73 4.82
CA ALA A 131 8.31 -11.48 5.96
C ALA A 131 7.15 -12.43 5.60
N ARG A 132 6.48 -12.21 4.44
CA ARG A 132 5.29 -12.95 4.05
C ARG A 132 5.16 -13.14 2.55
N VAL A 133 4.30 -14.12 2.18
CA VAL A 133 3.80 -14.26 0.80
C VAL A 133 2.63 -13.29 0.64
N TRP A 134 2.95 -12.05 0.28
CA TRP A 134 1.95 -11.03 -0.01
C TRP A 134 1.09 -11.44 -1.21
N THR A 135 -0.22 -11.23 -1.15
CA THR A 135 -1.17 -11.60 -2.22
C THR A 135 -1.78 -10.40 -2.92
N HIS A 136 -1.94 -9.29 -2.20
CA HIS A 136 -2.53 -8.06 -2.74
C HIS A 136 -1.76 -6.82 -2.30
N VAL A 137 -1.87 -5.78 -3.11
CA VAL A 137 -1.44 -4.40 -2.79
C VAL A 137 -2.64 -3.48 -2.95
N TRP A 138 -3.01 -2.80 -1.87
CA TRP A 138 -4.03 -1.75 -1.89
C TRP A 138 -3.36 -0.39 -1.76
N GLU A 139 -3.46 0.42 -2.81
CA GLU A 139 -2.83 1.73 -2.91
C GLU A 139 -3.90 2.81 -2.94
N GLN A 140 -3.65 3.91 -2.24
CA GLN A 140 -4.56 5.05 -2.17
C GLN A 140 -3.77 6.36 -2.11
N GLU A 141 -4.35 7.44 -2.64
CA GLU A 141 -3.85 8.80 -2.50
C GLU A 141 -4.91 9.69 -1.86
N TYR A 142 -4.46 10.56 -0.99
CA TYR A 142 -5.24 11.54 -0.24
C TYR A 142 -4.65 12.93 -0.44
N ALA A 143 -5.48 13.98 -0.37
CA ALA A 143 -4.99 15.37 -0.43
C ALA A 143 -4.08 15.71 0.76
N ASP A 144 -4.36 15.12 1.93
CA ASP A 144 -3.60 15.28 3.15
C ASP A 144 -3.78 14.09 4.09
N ILE A 145 -3.01 14.06 5.18
CA ILE A 145 -3.07 13.00 6.19
C ILE A 145 -4.40 12.98 6.95
N GLY A 146 -5.09 14.11 7.07
CA GLY A 146 -6.40 14.20 7.72
C GLY A 146 -7.46 13.41 6.98
N GLY A 147 -7.38 13.33 5.65
CA GLY A 147 -8.25 12.50 4.83
C GLY A 147 -8.15 11.01 5.14
N LEU A 148 -6.94 10.54 5.47
CA LEU A 148 -6.66 9.16 5.89
C LEU A 148 -7.07 8.92 7.35
N LEU A 149 -6.63 9.77 8.27
CA LEU A 149 -6.82 9.54 9.72
C LEU A 149 -8.21 9.95 10.22
N GLY A 150 -8.97 10.73 9.45
CA GLY A 150 -10.30 11.19 9.78
C GLY A 150 -11.41 10.44 9.03
N PRO A 151 -11.95 11.01 7.93
CA PRO A 151 -13.11 10.44 7.23
C PRO A 151 -12.91 8.99 6.75
N TYR A 152 -11.70 8.59 6.35
CA TYR A 152 -11.43 7.20 5.98
C TYR A 152 -11.66 6.26 7.17
N MET A 153 -11.10 6.57 8.33
CA MET A 153 -11.18 5.71 9.53
C MET A 153 -12.57 5.67 10.16
N THR A 154 -13.36 6.75 10.01
CA THR A 154 -14.68 6.86 10.64
C THR A 154 -15.84 6.48 9.72
N ASN A 155 -15.59 6.20 8.45
CA ASN A 155 -16.64 5.89 7.48
C ASN A 155 -17.25 4.51 7.74
N PRO A 156 -18.60 4.38 7.82
CA PRO A 156 -19.29 3.10 8.03
C PRO A 156 -18.95 2.03 6.97
N TYR A 157 -18.68 2.42 5.73
CA TYR A 157 -18.30 1.47 4.70
C TYR A 157 -16.94 0.81 5.00
N HIS A 158 -15.98 1.57 5.53
CA HIS A 158 -14.69 1.04 5.94
C HIS A 158 -14.87 -0.05 7.00
N TRP A 159 -15.36 0.31 8.18
CA TRP A 159 -15.37 -0.61 9.32
C TRP A 159 -16.51 -1.63 9.30
N ALA A 160 -17.66 -1.38 8.63
CA ALA A 160 -18.75 -2.35 8.57
C ALA A 160 -18.67 -3.29 7.34
N ARG A 161 -18.04 -2.87 6.25
CA ARG A 161 -17.97 -3.67 5.01
C ARG A 161 -16.60 -4.24 4.74
N VAL A 162 -15.54 -3.45 4.96
CA VAL A 162 -14.19 -3.84 4.58
C VAL A 162 -13.43 -4.47 5.75
N ASP A 163 -13.53 -3.93 6.96
CA ASP A 163 -12.79 -4.45 8.11
C ASP A 163 -13.15 -5.88 8.49
N ARG A 164 -14.39 -6.34 8.20
CA ARG A 164 -14.79 -7.73 8.43
C ARG A 164 -13.89 -8.76 7.73
N TRP A 165 -13.23 -8.38 6.64
CA TRP A 165 -12.26 -9.23 5.95
C TRP A 165 -10.93 -9.35 6.70
N PHE A 166 -10.66 -8.38 7.58
CA PHE A 166 -9.42 -8.23 8.35
C PHE A 166 -9.57 -8.63 9.82
N ASP A 167 -10.78 -8.62 10.36
CA ASP A 167 -11.06 -8.86 11.76
C ASP A 167 -11.21 -10.37 12.06
N PRO A 168 -10.32 -10.97 12.89
CA PRO A 168 -10.41 -12.37 13.28
C PRO A 168 -11.70 -12.78 14.00
N GLU A 169 -12.44 -11.84 14.54
CA GLU A 169 -13.73 -12.08 15.20
C GLU A 169 -14.89 -12.19 14.19
N CYS A 170 -14.68 -11.75 12.96
CA CYS A 170 -15.68 -11.83 11.89
C CYS A 170 -15.64 -13.18 11.15
N PRO A 171 -16.80 -13.81 10.86
CA PRO A 171 -16.86 -15.07 10.13
C PRO A 171 -16.32 -14.97 8.69
N GLU A 172 -16.30 -13.79 8.11
CA GLU A 172 -15.77 -13.51 6.77
C GLU A 172 -14.25 -13.31 6.75
N TRP A 173 -13.56 -13.33 7.89
CA TRP A 173 -12.14 -13.07 7.99
C TRP A 173 -11.27 -13.93 7.05
N ILE A 174 -10.61 -13.31 6.10
CA ILE A 174 -9.70 -13.96 5.14
C ILE A 174 -8.31 -13.34 5.06
N VAL A 175 -8.11 -12.11 5.55
CA VAL A 175 -6.83 -11.42 5.50
C VAL A 175 -6.03 -11.69 6.76
N ASP A 176 -4.77 -12.11 6.61
CA ASP A 176 -3.84 -12.29 7.73
C ASP A 176 -3.72 -10.99 8.53
N THR A 177 -3.72 -11.07 9.85
CA THR A 177 -3.62 -9.90 10.75
C THR A 177 -2.27 -9.19 10.67
N ARG A 178 -1.24 -9.86 10.18
CA ARG A 178 0.05 -9.22 9.90
C ARG A 178 0.04 -8.64 8.49
N LEU A 179 -0.22 -7.40 8.37
CA LEU A 179 -0.18 -6.60 7.14
C LEU A 179 0.82 -5.45 7.31
N CYS A 180 1.34 -4.94 6.21
CA CYS A 180 2.17 -3.73 6.21
C CYS A 180 1.33 -2.54 5.80
N HIS A 181 1.04 -1.66 6.75
CA HIS A 181 0.30 -0.42 6.53
C HIS A 181 1.28 0.75 6.52
N SER A 182 1.59 1.26 5.34
CA SER A 182 2.59 2.30 5.14
C SER A 182 2.02 3.49 4.38
N PHE A 183 2.48 4.70 4.72
CA PHE A 183 2.12 5.92 4.00
C PHE A 183 3.23 6.97 4.09
N CYS A 184 3.34 7.79 3.05
CA CYS A 184 4.35 8.84 2.94
C CYS A 184 3.79 10.04 2.17
N ALA A 185 4.47 11.18 2.24
CA ALA A 185 4.16 12.34 1.40
C ALA A 185 4.62 12.10 -0.04
N PHE A 186 3.96 12.75 -1.00
CA PHE A 186 4.40 12.83 -2.39
C PHE A 186 4.20 14.24 -2.95
N GLU A 187 5.01 14.60 -3.94
CA GLU A 187 4.87 15.87 -4.68
C GLU A 187 3.99 15.72 -5.92
N ARG A 188 4.01 14.54 -6.55
CA ARG A 188 3.22 14.22 -7.74
C ARG A 188 2.57 12.85 -7.54
N SER A 189 1.34 12.71 -8.03
CA SER A 189 0.59 11.46 -7.99
C SER A 189 1.43 10.27 -8.46
N VAL A 190 1.40 9.20 -7.70
CA VAL A 190 2.05 7.91 -7.98
C VAL A 190 1.14 7.03 -8.83
N LEU A 191 -0.17 7.14 -8.59
CA LEU A 191 -1.18 6.30 -9.23
C LEU A 191 -1.62 6.84 -10.58
N ASN A 192 -1.72 8.17 -10.71
CA ASN A 192 -2.20 8.87 -11.91
C ASN A 192 -1.38 10.15 -12.13
N PRO A 193 -0.10 10.02 -12.57
CA PRO A 193 0.82 11.13 -12.76
C PRO A 193 0.42 12.08 -13.89
#